data_6e5f2f8ec918986062ab2c7d8819cbf5
#
_entry.id   6e5f2f8ec918986062ab2c7d8819cbf5
#
_cell.length_a   1.000
_cell.length_b   1.000
_cell.length_c   1.000
_cell.angle_alpha   90.00
_cell.angle_beta   90.00
_cell.angle_gamma   90.00
#
_symmetry.space_group_name_H-M   'P 1'
#
loop_
_entity.id
_entity.type
_entity.pdbx_description
1 polymer ?
#
loop_
_entity_poly.entity_id
_entity_poly.type
_entity_poly.pdbx_seq_one_letter_code
_entity_poly.pdbx_strand_id
1 'polypeptide(L)'
;VELRVQPMSLNNGFKFYFSRNVNDTDDPRFAAQDLSAETFGKIAVYKSGEAQFQPGSFGYENGVYDIEVNLNTMKMTLTAKSIDYSTAYSMTGEATPGGWESRTYRPKKGDNEWEATGVAMNFDGDYKGFKIFASSDGWWPWYGQTPDAPFGTVIRIDDQATSDAKGAPQFYPSRFGYASGTYTINLNLNTMTLTL
;
A
#
# COMPACT_ATOMS: atom_id res chain seq x y z
N VAL A 1 22.93 0.24 -1.50
CA VAL A 1 21.75 -0.35 -2.18
C VAL A 1 20.54 0.45 -1.74
N GLU A 2 19.85 1.08 -2.67
CA GLU A 2 18.58 1.77 -2.41
C GLU A 2 17.44 0.76 -2.55
N LEU A 3 16.67 0.56 -1.49
CA LEU A 3 15.49 -0.27 -1.50
C LEU A 3 14.25 0.62 -1.40
N ARG A 4 13.44 0.66 -2.44
CA ARG A 4 12.10 1.27 -2.37
C ARG A 4 11.14 0.25 -1.77
N VAL A 5 10.68 0.49 -0.57
CA VAL A 5 9.85 -0.44 0.17
C VAL A 5 8.40 0.06 0.22
N GLN A 6 7.49 -0.90 0.14
CA GLN A 6 6.05 -0.74 0.40
C GLN A 6 5.80 -0.16 1.80
N PRO A 7 4.63 0.48 2.04
CA PRO A 7 4.29 1.01 3.35
C PRO A 7 4.45 -0.04 4.43
N MET A 8 5.22 0.30 5.47
CA MET A 8 5.54 -0.60 6.55
C MET A 8 4.77 -0.21 7.80
N SER A 9 4.14 -1.23 8.45
CA SER A 9 3.73 -1.08 9.83
C SER A 9 4.99 -1.18 10.70
N LEU A 10 5.42 -0.05 11.24
CA LEU A 10 6.65 0.03 12.04
C LEU A 10 6.50 -0.52 13.47
N ASN A 11 5.29 -0.94 13.85
CA ASN A 11 5.04 -1.65 15.12
C ASN A 11 5.60 -3.08 15.11
N ASN A 12 5.76 -3.67 13.92
CA ASN A 12 6.39 -4.97 13.73
C ASN A 12 7.79 -4.72 13.15
N GLY A 13 8.82 -5.12 13.86
CA GLY A 13 10.18 -4.97 13.39
C GLY A 13 10.45 -5.69 12.06
N PHE A 14 11.56 -5.36 11.41
CA PHE A 14 11.99 -5.98 10.15
C PHE A 14 13.46 -6.35 10.16
N LYS A 15 13.84 -7.22 9.24
CA LYS A 15 15.22 -7.70 9.01
C LYS A 15 15.54 -7.65 7.52
N PHE A 16 16.80 -7.51 7.18
CA PHE A 16 17.28 -7.70 5.81
C PHE A 16 17.94 -9.07 5.66
N TYR A 17 17.65 -9.73 4.55
CA TYR A 17 18.27 -10.98 4.14
C TYR A 17 19.03 -10.75 2.84
N PHE A 18 20.18 -11.38 2.67
CA PHE A 18 20.93 -11.37 1.42
C PHE A 18 20.58 -12.52 0.49
N SER A 19 19.83 -13.49 0.97
CA SER A 19 19.36 -14.61 0.19
C SER A 19 17.97 -14.38 -0.39
N ARG A 20 17.71 -15.02 -1.53
CA ARG A 20 16.35 -15.13 -2.09
C ARG A 20 15.46 -16.13 -1.33
N ASN A 21 16.06 -16.96 -0.49
CA ASN A 21 15.34 -17.97 0.28
C ASN A 21 15.20 -17.52 1.74
N VAL A 22 14.10 -16.85 2.04
CA VAL A 22 13.79 -16.35 3.40
C VAL A 22 13.61 -17.45 4.45
N ASN A 23 13.52 -18.71 4.02
CA ASN A 23 13.37 -19.87 4.89
C ASN A 23 14.71 -20.50 5.27
N ASP A 24 15.82 -20.04 4.70
CA ASP A 24 17.15 -20.51 5.06
C ASP A 24 17.57 -19.88 6.37
N THR A 25 17.58 -20.70 7.43
CA THR A 25 17.93 -20.26 8.80
C THR A 25 19.42 -19.96 8.95
N ASP A 26 20.24 -20.41 8.02
CA ASP A 26 21.72 -20.26 8.06
C ASP A 26 22.20 -19.00 7.37
N ASP A 27 21.33 -18.30 6.64
CA ASP A 27 21.70 -17.07 5.96
C ASP A 27 21.97 -15.90 6.92
N PRO A 28 23.03 -15.13 6.70
CA PRO A 28 23.31 -13.96 7.51
C PRO A 28 22.19 -12.92 7.40
N ARG A 29 21.76 -12.45 8.54
CA ARG A 29 20.69 -11.45 8.67
C ARG A 29 21.28 -10.14 9.16
N PHE A 30 20.76 -9.05 8.66
CA PHE A 30 21.12 -7.72 9.11
C PHE A 30 19.99 -7.14 9.94
N ALA A 31 20.27 -6.79 11.17
CA ALA A 31 19.31 -6.23 12.11
C ALA A 31 19.99 -5.20 13.01
N ALA A 32 19.22 -4.50 13.82
CA ALA A 32 19.77 -3.62 14.84
C ALA A 32 20.57 -4.42 15.86
N GLN A 33 21.76 -3.93 16.20
CA GLN A 33 22.64 -4.57 17.17
C GLN A 33 22.13 -4.46 18.60
N ASP A 34 21.43 -3.39 18.88
CA ASP A 34 20.93 -3.07 20.21
C ASP A 34 19.57 -2.35 20.08
N LEU A 35 18.61 -2.75 20.88
CA LEU A 35 17.29 -2.11 20.98
C LEU A 35 17.30 -0.92 21.93
N SER A 36 18.45 -0.60 22.56
CA SER A 36 18.57 0.60 23.37
C SER A 36 18.50 1.86 22.52
N ALA A 37 17.76 2.84 23.00
CA ALA A 37 17.25 4.00 22.26
C ALA A 37 18.30 4.95 21.66
N GLU A 38 19.59 4.74 21.88
CA GLU A 38 20.59 5.70 21.45
C GLU A 38 21.10 5.51 20.00
N THR A 39 20.75 4.41 19.33
CA THR A 39 21.43 4.04 18.07
C THR A 39 20.54 3.38 17.02
N PHE A 40 19.38 3.98 16.69
CA PHE A 40 18.63 3.49 15.54
C PHE A 40 19.49 3.54 14.27
N GLY A 41 19.41 2.48 13.48
CA GLY A 41 20.10 2.38 12.19
C GLY A 41 21.50 1.77 12.26
N LYS A 42 22.03 1.44 13.42
CA LYS A 42 23.25 0.66 13.52
C LYS A 42 22.97 -0.79 13.12
N ILE A 43 23.75 -1.32 12.19
CA ILE A 43 23.56 -2.66 11.63
C ILE A 43 24.53 -3.64 12.27
N ALA A 44 24.05 -4.82 12.63
CA ALA A 44 24.88 -5.97 12.97
C ALA A 44 24.47 -7.20 12.14
N VAL A 45 25.39 -8.12 11.97
CA VAL A 45 25.15 -9.38 11.25
C VAL A 45 24.84 -10.47 12.27
N TYR A 46 23.72 -11.14 12.07
CA TYR A 46 23.28 -12.26 12.89
C TYR A 46 23.16 -13.52 12.03
N LYS A 47 23.60 -14.64 12.56
CA LYS A 47 23.38 -15.97 11.98
C LYS A 47 22.07 -16.59 12.45
N SER A 48 21.57 -16.17 13.61
CA SER A 48 20.30 -16.64 14.18
C SER A 48 19.79 -15.61 15.19
N GLY A 49 18.51 -15.68 15.54
CA GLY A 49 17.93 -14.90 16.63
C GLY A 49 16.80 -13.94 16.22
N GLU A 50 16.25 -13.30 17.23
CA GLU A 50 15.07 -12.43 17.15
C GLU A 50 15.40 -10.94 16.86
N ALA A 51 16.69 -10.58 16.73
CA ALA A 51 17.09 -9.19 16.49
C ALA A 51 16.43 -8.63 15.24
N GLN A 52 15.79 -7.46 15.38
CA GLN A 52 15.06 -6.76 14.33
C GLN A 52 15.30 -5.27 14.44
N PHE A 53 15.18 -4.56 13.31
CA PHE A 53 14.99 -3.13 13.36
C PHE A 53 13.56 -2.85 13.82
N GLN A 54 13.42 -2.04 14.84
CA GLN A 54 12.13 -1.63 15.41
C GLN A 54 12.01 -0.10 15.40
N PRO A 55 11.74 0.51 14.23
CA PRO A 55 11.74 1.97 14.11
C PRO A 55 10.74 2.64 15.04
N GLY A 56 9.58 2.02 15.29
CA GLY A 56 8.57 2.55 16.22
C GLY A 56 9.11 2.79 17.63
N SER A 57 10.06 1.97 18.11
CA SER A 57 10.71 2.17 19.40
C SER A 57 11.62 3.40 19.46
N PHE A 58 11.93 3.99 18.30
CA PHE A 58 12.75 5.20 18.15
C PHE A 58 11.95 6.41 17.67
N GLY A 59 10.62 6.35 17.80
CA GLY A 59 9.73 7.46 17.46
C GLY A 59 9.40 7.61 15.98
N TYR A 60 9.74 6.63 15.14
CA TYR A 60 9.27 6.64 13.76
C TYR A 60 7.80 6.20 13.72
N GLU A 61 7.01 6.96 13.00
CA GLU A 61 5.59 6.67 12.78
C GLU A 61 5.39 5.77 11.56
N ASN A 62 4.24 5.11 11.48
CA ASN A 62 3.87 4.35 10.28
C ASN A 62 3.88 5.27 9.06
N GLY A 63 4.51 4.83 7.98
CA GLY A 63 4.64 5.67 6.82
C GLY A 63 5.45 5.03 5.69
N VAL A 64 5.71 5.81 4.64
CA VAL A 64 6.66 5.44 3.59
C VAL A 64 8.01 6.06 3.87
N TYR A 65 9.02 5.25 3.73
CA TYR A 65 10.40 5.66 3.97
C TYR A 65 11.28 5.24 2.79
N ASP A 66 12.21 6.11 2.44
CA ASP A 66 13.40 5.68 1.73
C ASP A 66 14.32 5.03 2.75
N ILE A 67 14.72 3.80 2.46
CA ILE A 67 15.65 3.04 3.31
C ILE A 67 17.01 3.00 2.59
N GLU A 68 17.98 3.63 3.18
CA GLU A 68 19.37 3.52 2.75
C GLU A 68 20.13 2.55 3.66
N VAL A 69 20.75 1.54 3.07
CA VAL A 69 21.59 0.57 3.76
C VAL A 69 23.02 0.72 3.27
N ASN A 70 23.91 1.15 4.14
CA ASN A 70 25.34 1.28 3.85
C ASN A 70 26.12 0.22 4.64
N LEU A 71 26.52 -0.83 3.94
CA LEU A 71 27.24 -1.94 4.56
C LEU A 71 28.70 -1.63 4.88
N ASN A 72 29.30 -0.61 4.24
CA ASN A 72 30.67 -0.19 4.56
C ASN A 72 30.71 0.51 5.92
N THR A 73 29.68 1.27 6.24
CA THR A 73 29.56 1.98 7.51
C THR A 73 28.68 1.24 8.53
N MET A 74 28.08 0.13 8.11
CA MET A 74 27.13 -0.64 8.91
C MET A 74 26.02 0.24 9.49
N LYS A 75 25.45 1.08 8.63
CA LYS A 75 24.35 2.00 8.99
C LYS A 75 23.17 1.87 8.06
N MET A 76 21.99 2.01 8.64
CA MET A 76 20.73 2.18 7.96
C MET A 76 20.15 3.54 8.30
N THR A 77 19.60 4.19 7.30
CA THR A 77 18.90 5.46 7.46
C THR A 77 17.48 5.31 6.94
N LEU A 78 16.52 5.78 7.70
CA LEU A 78 15.13 5.92 7.28
C LEU A 78 14.87 7.40 7.07
N THR A 79 14.54 7.77 5.84
CA THR A 79 14.11 9.13 5.51
C THR A 79 12.61 9.09 5.21
N ALA A 80 11.81 9.70 6.08
CA ALA A 80 10.38 9.78 5.87
C ALA A 80 10.12 10.50 4.54
N LYS A 81 9.39 9.85 3.65
CA LYS A 81 8.73 10.53 2.55
C LYS A 81 7.47 11.13 3.10
N SER A 82 7.27 12.42 2.86
CA SER A 82 6.01 13.09 3.14
C SER A 82 4.92 12.61 2.17
N ILE A 83 4.55 11.34 2.27
CA ILE A 83 3.31 10.87 1.69
C ILE A 83 2.28 11.09 2.78
N ASP A 84 1.37 11.99 2.52
CA ASP A 84 0.26 12.23 3.43
C ASP A 84 -0.66 11.01 3.43
N TYR A 85 -0.36 10.04 4.31
CA TYR A 85 -1.17 8.84 4.49
C TYR A 85 -2.46 9.10 5.24
N SER A 86 -2.60 10.24 5.91
CA SER A 86 -3.87 10.64 6.52
C SER A 86 -4.97 10.81 5.47
N THR A 87 -4.55 11.02 4.22
CA THR A 87 -5.42 11.18 3.04
C THR A 87 -5.12 10.16 1.94
N ALA A 88 -4.35 9.11 2.20
CA ALA A 88 -4.06 8.08 1.23
C ALA A 88 -5.31 7.22 0.97
N TYR A 89 -5.67 7.12 -0.30
CA TYR A 89 -6.74 6.22 -0.73
C TYR A 89 -6.16 4.85 -1.07
N SER A 90 -6.84 3.81 -0.63
CA SER A 90 -6.47 2.43 -0.93
C SER A 90 -7.49 1.78 -1.85
N MET A 91 -7.03 0.82 -2.67
CA MET A 91 -7.91 -0.02 -3.47
C MET A 91 -7.89 -1.45 -2.96
N THR A 92 -9.04 -2.12 -3.03
CA THR A 92 -9.16 -3.56 -2.84
C THR A 92 -10.31 -4.10 -3.67
N GLY A 93 -10.24 -5.36 -4.03
CA GLY A 93 -11.24 -6.05 -4.84
C GLY A 93 -10.61 -7.13 -5.71
N GLU A 94 -11.42 -7.99 -6.28
CA GLU A 94 -10.94 -9.12 -7.10
C GLU A 94 -10.13 -8.70 -8.32
N ALA A 95 -10.32 -7.47 -8.78
CA ALA A 95 -9.56 -6.90 -9.89
C ALA A 95 -8.15 -6.41 -9.49
N THR A 96 -7.85 -6.27 -8.19
CA THR A 96 -6.56 -5.76 -7.71
C THR A 96 -5.58 -6.89 -7.41
N PRO A 97 -4.25 -6.63 -7.41
CA PRO A 97 -3.24 -7.68 -7.20
C PRO A 97 -3.38 -8.46 -5.89
N GLY A 98 -3.90 -7.82 -4.86
CA GLY A 98 -4.10 -8.45 -3.54
C GLY A 98 -5.51 -8.95 -3.27
N GLY A 99 -6.42 -8.86 -4.24
CA GLY A 99 -7.81 -9.23 -4.04
C GLY A 99 -8.47 -8.41 -2.93
N TRP A 100 -9.32 -9.04 -2.14
CA TRP A 100 -9.97 -8.44 -0.97
C TRP A 100 -9.12 -8.46 0.31
N GLU A 101 -8.03 -9.23 0.31
CA GLU A 101 -7.21 -9.46 1.50
C GLU A 101 -6.14 -8.39 1.71
N SER A 102 -5.73 -7.71 0.67
CA SER A 102 -4.73 -6.65 0.77
C SER A 102 -5.15 -5.37 0.06
N ARG A 103 -4.70 -4.24 0.60
CA ARG A 103 -4.98 -2.91 0.06
C ARG A 103 -3.79 -2.38 -0.73
N THR A 104 -4.05 -1.87 -1.91
CA THR A 104 -3.05 -1.13 -2.70
C THR A 104 -3.24 0.36 -2.47
N TYR A 105 -2.29 0.99 -1.82
CA TYR A 105 -2.34 2.42 -1.49
C TYR A 105 -2.00 3.31 -2.68
N ARG A 106 -2.54 4.53 -2.66
CA ARG A 106 -2.37 5.53 -3.69
C ARG A 106 -1.78 6.80 -3.10
N PRO A 107 -0.64 7.28 -3.59
CA PRO A 107 -0.13 8.57 -3.19
C PRO A 107 -1.04 9.70 -3.66
N LYS A 108 -1.12 10.74 -2.84
CA LYS A 108 -1.79 11.99 -3.20
C LYS A 108 -0.98 12.68 -4.31
N LYS A 109 -1.67 13.09 -5.37
CA LYS A 109 -1.10 13.83 -6.50
C LYS A 109 -1.34 15.32 -6.38
N GLY A 110 -2.50 15.69 -5.85
CA GLY A 110 -2.95 17.07 -5.68
C GLY A 110 -4.11 17.12 -4.68
N ASP A 111 -4.72 18.29 -4.50
CA ASP A 111 -5.88 18.39 -3.63
C ASP A 111 -7.06 17.59 -4.19
N ASN A 112 -7.49 16.57 -3.43
CA ASN A 112 -8.50 15.60 -3.81
C ASN A 112 -8.17 14.78 -5.07
N GLU A 113 -6.88 14.59 -5.37
CA GLU A 113 -6.40 13.80 -6.50
C GLU A 113 -5.36 12.76 -6.06
N TRP A 114 -5.52 11.54 -6.53
CA TRP A 114 -4.63 10.41 -6.24
C TRP A 114 -4.31 9.65 -7.52
N GLU A 115 -3.07 9.21 -7.62
CA GLU A 115 -2.59 8.47 -8.79
C GLU A 115 -1.82 7.22 -8.36
N ALA A 116 -2.09 6.12 -9.02
CA ALA A 116 -1.27 4.91 -8.94
C ALA A 116 -0.81 4.51 -10.32
N THR A 117 0.48 4.38 -10.50
CA THR A 117 1.08 3.94 -11.75
C THR A 117 1.50 2.48 -11.69
N GLY A 118 1.45 1.79 -12.82
CA GLY A 118 1.99 0.44 -12.95
C GLY A 118 1.22 -0.63 -12.16
N VAL A 119 -0.09 -0.46 -11.97
CA VAL A 119 -0.92 -1.43 -11.23
C VAL A 119 -1.35 -2.54 -12.16
N ALA A 120 -0.95 -3.77 -11.85
CA ALA A 120 -1.44 -4.95 -12.55
C ALA A 120 -2.90 -5.22 -12.16
N MET A 121 -3.82 -5.04 -13.09
CA MET A 121 -5.25 -5.25 -12.87
C MET A 121 -5.71 -6.49 -13.63
N ASN A 122 -6.55 -7.29 -12.97
CA ASN A 122 -7.15 -8.49 -13.57
C ASN A 122 -8.65 -8.27 -13.76
N PHE A 123 -9.07 -8.10 -14.99
CA PHE A 123 -10.47 -7.90 -15.37
C PHE A 123 -11.10 -9.14 -16.05
N ASP A 124 -10.41 -10.30 -16.01
CA ASP A 124 -10.90 -11.52 -16.62
C ASP A 124 -12.09 -12.07 -15.84
N GLY A 125 -13.29 -11.88 -16.36
CA GLY A 125 -14.56 -12.27 -15.77
C GLY A 125 -15.48 -11.10 -15.43
N ASP A 126 -16.79 -11.36 -15.51
CA ASP A 126 -17.84 -10.32 -15.43
C ASP A 126 -18.00 -9.64 -14.07
N TYR A 127 -17.40 -10.21 -13.03
CA TYR A 127 -17.62 -9.77 -11.64
C TYR A 127 -16.36 -9.30 -10.93
N LYS A 128 -15.23 -9.21 -11.64
CA LYS A 128 -14.01 -8.69 -11.05
C LYS A 128 -14.05 -7.16 -10.96
N GLY A 129 -14.40 -6.70 -9.79
CA GLY A 129 -14.47 -5.29 -9.47
C GLY A 129 -13.47 -4.87 -8.40
N PHE A 130 -13.44 -3.58 -8.13
CA PHE A 130 -12.69 -3.00 -7.03
C PHE A 130 -13.42 -1.79 -6.44
N LYS A 131 -13.06 -1.47 -5.21
CA LYS A 131 -13.49 -0.29 -4.45
C LYS A 131 -12.28 0.54 -4.07
N ILE A 132 -12.49 1.82 -3.84
CA ILE A 132 -11.47 2.73 -3.32
C ILE A 132 -11.89 3.20 -1.94
N PHE A 133 -11.03 3.03 -0.94
CA PHE A 133 -11.30 3.38 0.46
C PHE A 133 -10.58 4.67 0.84
N ALA A 134 -11.26 5.52 1.60
CA ALA A 134 -10.71 6.76 2.11
C ALA A 134 -9.83 6.56 3.35
N SER A 135 -9.87 5.40 3.98
CA SER A 135 -9.08 5.09 5.16
C SER A 135 -8.12 3.92 4.93
N SER A 136 -7.05 3.87 5.72
CA SER A 136 -6.06 2.80 5.67
C SER A 136 -6.57 1.48 6.25
N ASP A 137 -7.49 1.52 7.19
CA ASP A 137 -7.91 0.40 8.04
C ASP A 137 -9.44 0.22 8.16
N GLY A 138 -10.22 1.25 7.82
CA GLY A 138 -11.68 1.20 7.88
C GLY A 138 -12.34 0.72 6.58
N TRP A 139 -13.58 0.23 6.70
CA TRP A 139 -14.42 -0.08 5.55
C TRP A 139 -15.19 1.14 5.03
N TRP A 140 -15.29 2.21 5.80
CA TRP A 140 -16.07 3.40 5.49
C TRP A 140 -15.29 4.69 5.67
N PRO A 141 -15.49 5.70 4.85
CA PRO A 141 -16.23 5.66 3.58
C PRO A 141 -15.41 4.98 2.48
N TRP A 142 -16.10 4.49 1.45
CA TRP A 142 -15.46 4.03 0.24
C TRP A 142 -16.11 4.65 -1.01
N TYR A 143 -15.42 4.51 -2.15
CA TYR A 143 -15.85 5.03 -3.43
C TYR A 143 -16.00 3.91 -4.43
N GLY A 144 -17.06 3.98 -5.21
CA GLY A 144 -17.37 3.01 -6.26
C GLY A 144 -18.20 3.67 -7.35
N GLN A 145 -18.76 2.86 -8.22
CA GLN A 145 -19.62 3.26 -9.31
C GLN A 145 -20.92 2.46 -9.26
N THR A 146 -22.07 3.11 -9.46
CA THR A 146 -23.34 2.38 -9.62
C THR A 146 -23.33 1.60 -10.93
N PRO A 147 -24.04 0.45 -10.99
CA PRO A 147 -23.99 -0.43 -12.18
C PRO A 147 -24.35 0.24 -13.50
N ASP A 148 -25.26 1.21 -13.46
CA ASP A 148 -25.80 1.87 -14.67
C ASP A 148 -25.07 3.17 -15.05
N ALA A 149 -24.10 3.62 -14.26
CA ALA A 149 -23.37 4.83 -14.56
C ALA A 149 -22.27 4.59 -15.62
N PRO A 150 -21.89 5.59 -16.42
CA PRO A 150 -20.72 5.52 -17.29
C PRO A 150 -19.46 5.20 -16.48
N PHE A 151 -18.52 4.40 -17.08
CA PHE A 151 -17.29 4.05 -16.37
C PHE A 151 -16.54 5.29 -15.88
N GLY A 152 -16.07 5.17 -14.65
CA GLY A 152 -15.33 6.23 -13.99
C GLY A 152 -16.18 7.26 -13.25
N THR A 153 -17.51 7.15 -13.30
CA THR A 153 -18.38 7.98 -12.44
C THR A 153 -18.25 7.54 -11.00
N VAL A 154 -17.70 8.41 -10.15
CA VAL A 154 -17.43 8.09 -8.75
C VAL A 154 -18.60 8.50 -7.87
N ILE A 155 -19.02 7.62 -6.97
CA ILE A 155 -19.92 7.96 -5.86
C ILE A 155 -19.28 7.58 -4.53
N ARG A 156 -19.61 8.33 -3.48
CA ARG A 156 -19.19 8.05 -2.11
C ARG A 156 -20.26 7.22 -1.40
N ILE A 157 -19.81 6.24 -0.64
CA ILE A 157 -20.62 5.33 0.14
C ILE A 157 -20.16 5.41 1.60
N ASP A 158 -21.04 5.90 2.47
CA ASP A 158 -20.69 6.19 3.86
C ASP A 158 -21.03 5.06 4.83
N ASP A 159 -21.97 4.18 4.46
CA ASP A 159 -22.46 3.10 5.31
C ASP A 159 -23.09 1.93 4.50
N GLN A 160 -23.41 0.86 5.19
CA GLN A 160 -24.01 -0.33 4.59
C GLN A 160 -25.38 -0.05 3.96
N ALA A 161 -26.22 0.73 4.59
CA ALA A 161 -27.55 1.06 4.06
C ALA A 161 -27.46 1.82 2.73
N THR A 162 -26.53 2.76 2.63
CA THR A 162 -26.22 3.48 1.39
C THR A 162 -25.67 2.52 0.32
N SER A 163 -24.80 1.59 0.71
CA SER A 163 -24.27 0.57 -0.20
C SER A 163 -25.39 -0.30 -0.79
N ASP A 164 -26.28 -0.80 0.05
CA ASP A 164 -27.38 -1.68 -0.36
C ASP A 164 -28.37 -0.94 -1.26
N ALA A 165 -28.73 0.28 -0.90
CA ALA A 165 -29.63 1.13 -1.69
C ALA A 165 -29.05 1.48 -3.09
N LYS A 166 -27.73 1.43 -3.26
CA LYS A 166 -27.01 1.71 -4.52
C LYS A 166 -26.58 0.44 -5.27
N GLY A 167 -26.97 -0.75 -4.82
CA GLY A 167 -26.64 -2.02 -5.46
C GLY A 167 -25.19 -2.45 -5.26
N ALA A 168 -24.61 -2.22 -4.06
CA ALA A 168 -23.24 -2.55 -3.69
C ALA A 168 -22.19 -2.02 -4.72
N PRO A 169 -22.11 -0.71 -4.94
CA PRO A 169 -21.33 -0.08 -6.00
C PRO A 169 -19.87 -0.50 -6.00
N GLN A 170 -19.36 -0.84 -7.17
CA GLN A 170 -17.93 -1.16 -7.43
C GLN A 170 -17.58 -0.70 -8.84
N PHE A 171 -16.29 -0.48 -9.09
CA PHE A 171 -15.80 -0.31 -10.45
C PHE A 171 -15.65 -1.69 -11.09
N TYR A 172 -16.30 -1.91 -12.23
CA TYR A 172 -16.23 -3.13 -13.03
C TYR A 172 -15.72 -2.80 -14.44
N PRO A 173 -14.41 -2.62 -14.65
CA PRO A 173 -13.87 -2.17 -15.94
C PRO A 173 -14.18 -3.12 -17.11
N SER A 174 -14.24 -4.42 -16.87
CA SER A 174 -14.59 -5.41 -17.91
C SER A 174 -15.93 -5.13 -18.59
N ARG A 175 -16.91 -4.61 -17.86
CA ARG A 175 -18.23 -4.24 -18.40
C ARG A 175 -18.18 -3.09 -19.41
N PHE A 176 -17.06 -2.37 -19.45
CA PHE A 176 -16.81 -1.23 -20.32
C PHE A 176 -15.69 -1.49 -21.35
N GLY A 177 -15.34 -2.77 -21.53
CA GLY A 177 -14.39 -3.20 -22.54
C GLY A 177 -12.91 -3.09 -22.15
N TYR A 178 -12.60 -2.83 -20.88
CA TYR A 178 -11.20 -2.89 -20.40
C TYR A 178 -10.75 -4.35 -20.27
N ALA A 179 -9.57 -4.65 -20.79
CA ALA A 179 -8.91 -5.95 -20.63
C ALA A 179 -7.95 -5.95 -19.44
N SER A 180 -7.59 -7.13 -18.94
CA SER A 180 -6.54 -7.26 -17.94
C SER A 180 -5.22 -6.66 -18.42
N GLY A 181 -4.49 -6.00 -17.55
CA GLY A 181 -3.27 -5.28 -17.93
C GLY A 181 -2.69 -4.41 -16.82
N THR A 182 -1.70 -3.64 -17.18
CA THR A 182 -1.06 -2.68 -16.26
C THR A 182 -1.60 -1.27 -16.53
N TYR A 183 -2.11 -0.64 -15.49
CA TYR A 183 -2.81 0.64 -15.60
C TYR A 183 -2.18 1.72 -14.72
N THR A 184 -2.36 2.97 -15.15
CA THR A 184 -2.27 4.14 -14.28
C THR A 184 -3.67 4.54 -13.87
N ILE A 185 -3.96 4.47 -12.58
CA ILE A 185 -5.30 4.71 -12.05
C ILE A 185 -5.31 6.08 -11.38
N ASN A 186 -6.16 6.97 -11.89
CA ASN A 186 -6.35 8.29 -11.32
C ASN A 186 -7.74 8.40 -10.69
N LEU A 187 -7.79 8.87 -9.44
CA LEU A 187 -9.02 9.27 -8.75
C LEU A 187 -9.00 10.78 -8.56
N ASN A 188 -10.03 11.46 -9.03
CA ASN A 188 -10.24 12.89 -8.82
C ASN A 188 -11.59 13.11 -8.13
N LEU A 189 -11.56 13.53 -6.87
CA LEU A 189 -12.77 13.79 -6.08
C LEU A 189 -13.33 15.21 -6.27
N ASN A 190 -12.60 16.13 -6.92
CA ASN A 190 -13.16 17.42 -7.30
C ASN A 190 -14.17 17.25 -8.44
N THR A 191 -13.91 16.32 -9.33
CA THR A 191 -14.78 16.00 -10.48
C THR A 191 -15.59 14.73 -10.28
N MET A 192 -15.34 13.98 -9.19
CA MET A 192 -15.92 12.68 -8.92
C MET A 192 -15.72 11.71 -10.08
N THR A 193 -14.46 11.60 -10.54
CA THR A 193 -14.08 10.75 -11.68
C THR A 193 -12.92 9.82 -11.35
N LEU A 194 -12.94 8.65 -11.98
CA LEU A 194 -11.86 7.67 -12.00
C LEU A 194 -11.48 7.37 -13.44
N THR A 195 -10.17 7.31 -13.73
CA THR A 195 -9.66 6.86 -15.04
C THR A 195 -8.64 5.75 -14.86
N LEU A 196 -8.56 4.87 -15.87
CA LEU A 196 -7.59 3.80 -16.02
C LEU A 196 -6.69 4.07 -17.22
#